data_1278145aa2f8415fe8921aa0d5d73b89
#
_entry.id   1278145aa2f8415fe8921aa0d5d73b89
#
_cell.length_a   1.000
_cell.length_b   1.000
_cell.length_c   1.000
_cell.angle_alpha   90.00
_cell.angle_beta   90.00
_cell.angle_gamma   90.00
#
_symmetry.space_group_name_H-M   'P 1'
#
loop_
_entity.id
_entity.type
_entity.pdbx_description
1 polymer ?
#
loop_
_entity_poly.entity_id
_entity_poly.type
_entity_poly.pdbx_seq_one_letter_code
_entity_poly.pdbx_strand_id
1 'polypeptide(L)'
;MSMIPASFPPQRPLTVRDVLALDALTAGSPEVLAGEAGLDAPIRWVHIAEEAEYSALLEGGELVLTTGLAFRRSAALTRTFLERFQQAGAAAVVVELVDDDGAPDDSAAAHLRAAAAAVDCPLILLTRRVRFVQVTEEAHRALMDHQVRRLERARHVHEVFTALSLENAGESGIVDATAALLDSPVVFEDPAHLVLSYSARDRDPARLLEGWAARSRFVGYRNQTAFGTGGDRWLQTPVGLTGQRWGRLVAPELVPAPDPGEDGTGPGTDPGWDPADAFQVLERAGQALTMARMAGRDRREVLFQARSGLIQDLRQATPPEEQEALARATALGLARGAAYLPLVARLEAPGAADGQAGNGQAGNSPATRQAPVADAPDATEVQLRERAFLDALQAWAQSTRQSALASSLHAGSVAILLPLAALELEDSALHRLAAAPQLAGFGWTLGVGRAERSLVAAARGLDSADQVAETAATLGSRNLPFYRFADVRLRGLLALLGQDSRVKSFAQAELAPLLEPGRARSLQLLRDYLAHGGNMSSLATARKVSRQALYTHVKGLQELLGLPLEDPESRASLMVALLWHDLADV
;
A
#
# COMPACT_ATOMS: atom_id res chain seq x y z
N MET A 1 3.45 16.82 21.44
CA MET A 1 3.17 15.70 22.37
C MET A 1 1.66 15.69 22.55
N SER A 2 0.94 15.08 21.61
CA SER A 2 -0.52 15.05 21.56
C SER A 2 -1.02 14.06 22.61
N MET A 3 -1.85 14.54 23.53
CA MET A 3 -2.59 13.69 24.45
C MET A 3 -3.60 12.86 23.62
N ILE A 4 -3.27 11.62 23.34
CA ILE A 4 -4.28 10.63 22.95
C ILE A 4 -5.02 10.30 24.25
N PRO A 5 -6.31 10.66 24.39
CA PRO A 5 -7.04 10.39 25.62
C PRO A 5 -7.20 8.89 25.82
N ALA A 6 -7.31 8.50 27.09
CA ALA A 6 -7.54 7.13 27.50
C ALA A 6 -8.73 6.49 26.76
N SER A 7 -8.62 5.18 26.50
CA SER A 7 -9.69 4.35 25.95
C SER A 7 -11.00 4.61 26.69
N PHE A 8 -12.07 4.85 25.96
CA PHE A 8 -13.40 4.86 26.57
C PHE A 8 -13.78 3.42 26.93
N PRO A 9 -14.32 3.17 28.12
CA PRO A 9 -14.80 1.83 28.46
C PRO A 9 -15.87 1.40 27.44
N PRO A 10 -15.92 0.12 27.07
CA PRO A 10 -16.92 -0.41 26.17
C PRO A 10 -18.33 -0.11 26.73
N GLN A 11 -19.21 0.37 25.88
CA GLN A 11 -20.58 0.69 26.28
C GLN A 11 -21.52 -0.32 25.62
N ARG A 12 -22.17 -1.11 26.46
CA ARG A 12 -23.30 -1.96 26.03
C ARG A 12 -24.61 -1.17 26.11
N PRO A 13 -25.62 -1.49 25.27
CA PRO A 13 -26.94 -0.93 25.42
C PRO A 13 -27.51 -1.23 26.81
N LEU A 14 -28.37 -0.31 27.30
CA LEU A 14 -29.05 -0.52 28.57
C LEU A 14 -29.93 -1.77 28.49
N THR A 15 -29.72 -2.72 29.39
CA THR A 15 -30.44 -4.01 29.40
C THR A 15 -31.55 -4.04 30.44
N VAL A 16 -32.41 -5.06 30.35
CA VAL A 16 -33.43 -5.32 31.39
C VAL A 16 -32.77 -5.43 32.77
N ARG A 17 -31.66 -6.16 32.86
CA ARG A 17 -30.89 -6.33 34.11
C ARG A 17 -30.43 -5.00 34.70
N ASP A 18 -29.94 -4.07 33.86
CA ASP A 18 -29.48 -2.76 34.29
C ASP A 18 -30.64 -1.94 34.85
N VAL A 19 -31.83 -2.01 34.22
CA VAL A 19 -33.00 -1.29 34.69
C VAL A 19 -33.54 -1.89 35.99
N LEU A 20 -33.49 -3.21 36.16
CA LEU A 20 -33.84 -3.86 37.44
C LEU A 20 -32.91 -3.46 38.57
N ALA A 21 -31.69 -3.06 38.29
CA ALA A 21 -30.71 -2.56 39.29
C ALA A 21 -30.89 -1.09 39.66
N LEU A 22 -31.80 -0.34 39.02
CA LEU A 22 -32.11 1.05 39.38
C LEU A 22 -32.73 1.12 40.80
N ASP A 23 -32.39 2.16 41.53
CA ASP A 23 -32.82 2.33 42.92
C ASP A 23 -34.35 2.25 43.03
N ALA A 24 -35.09 2.87 42.12
CA ALA A 24 -36.54 2.86 42.09
C ALA A 24 -37.15 1.44 41.99
N LEU A 25 -36.54 0.53 41.12
CA LEU A 25 -37.03 -0.82 40.98
C LEU A 25 -36.52 -1.76 42.08
N THR A 26 -35.29 -1.58 42.54
CA THR A 26 -34.73 -2.35 43.65
C THR A 26 -35.56 -2.16 44.91
N ALA A 27 -36.09 -0.95 45.19
CA ALA A 27 -36.98 -0.68 46.31
C ALA A 27 -38.25 -1.53 46.27
N GLY A 28 -38.71 -1.96 45.06
CA GLY A 28 -39.87 -2.83 44.84
C GLY A 28 -39.63 -4.30 45.19
N SER A 29 -38.41 -4.69 45.54
CA SER A 29 -37.98 -6.09 45.80
C SER A 29 -38.34 -7.00 44.60
N PRO A 30 -37.71 -6.81 43.43
CA PRO A 30 -38.02 -7.55 42.20
C PRO A 30 -37.69 -9.03 42.32
N GLU A 31 -38.65 -9.88 41.92
CA GLU A 31 -38.55 -11.35 41.80
C GLU A 31 -38.70 -11.73 40.35
N VAL A 32 -37.70 -12.36 39.70
CA VAL A 32 -37.80 -12.87 38.34
C VAL A 32 -38.57 -14.18 38.36
N LEU A 33 -39.74 -14.22 37.68
CA LEU A 33 -40.62 -15.39 37.62
C LEU A 33 -40.37 -16.25 36.40
N ALA A 34 -39.97 -15.67 35.28
CA ALA A 34 -39.72 -16.34 34.00
C ALA A 34 -38.76 -15.52 33.14
N GLY A 35 -38.22 -16.13 32.07
CA GLY A 35 -37.43 -15.46 31.06
C GLY A 35 -36.06 -14.98 31.51
N GLU A 36 -35.40 -15.66 32.46
CA GLU A 36 -34.11 -15.26 33.01
C GLU A 36 -33.02 -15.09 31.95
N ALA A 37 -33.05 -15.91 30.89
CA ALA A 37 -32.16 -15.80 29.75
C ALA A 37 -32.30 -14.48 28.95
N GLY A 38 -33.45 -13.82 29.04
CA GLY A 38 -33.73 -12.54 28.37
C GLY A 38 -33.37 -11.29 29.18
N LEU A 39 -32.81 -11.42 30.39
CA LEU A 39 -32.47 -10.27 31.23
C LEU A 39 -31.38 -9.37 30.62
N ASP A 40 -30.55 -9.89 29.76
CA ASP A 40 -29.52 -9.15 29.06
C ASP A 40 -29.99 -8.58 27.69
N ALA A 41 -31.31 -8.69 27.39
CA ALA A 41 -31.90 -8.06 26.22
C ALA A 41 -31.85 -6.54 26.34
N PRO A 42 -31.51 -5.82 25.26
CA PRO A 42 -31.48 -4.37 25.26
C PRO A 42 -32.90 -3.80 25.39
N ILE A 43 -33.05 -2.73 26.17
CA ILE A 43 -34.29 -1.97 26.24
C ILE A 43 -34.21 -0.71 25.40
N ARG A 44 -35.33 -0.39 24.73
CA ARG A 44 -35.48 0.82 23.92
C ARG A 44 -36.20 1.93 24.66
N TRP A 45 -37.21 1.59 25.46
CA TRP A 45 -38.03 2.51 26.19
C TRP A 45 -38.73 1.83 27.39
N VAL A 46 -39.25 2.62 28.31
CA VAL A 46 -40.12 2.13 29.41
C VAL A 46 -41.54 2.60 29.17
N HIS A 47 -42.48 1.67 29.13
CA HIS A 47 -43.89 1.94 28.87
C HIS A 47 -44.78 1.48 30.04
N ILE A 48 -45.78 2.27 30.42
CA ILE A 48 -46.76 1.89 31.44
C ILE A 48 -48.05 1.47 30.74
N ALA A 49 -48.49 0.23 31.02
CA ALA A 49 -49.69 -0.32 30.39
C ALA A 49 -50.53 -1.14 31.39
N GLU A 50 -51.79 -0.76 31.54
CA GLU A 50 -52.68 -1.46 32.48
C GLU A 50 -53.61 -2.48 31.80
N GLU A 51 -53.80 -2.37 30.48
CA GLU A 51 -54.67 -3.23 29.70
C GLU A 51 -53.95 -3.86 28.50
N ALA A 52 -54.40 -5.05 28.08
CA ALA A 52 -53.76 -5.80 27.02
C ALA A 52 -53.85 -5.12 25.64
N GLU A 53 -54.81 -4.23 25.43
CA GLU A 53 -55.00 -3.44 24.20
C GLU A 53 -53.84 -2.51 23.93
N TYR A 54 -53.16 -2.02 24.96
CA TYR A 54 -51.97 -1.16 24.82
C TYR A 54 -50.79 -1.85 24.18
N SER A 55 -50.80 -3.19 24.08
CA SER A 55 -49.75 -3.94 23.33
C SER A 55 -49.65 -3.48 21.85
N ALA A 56 -50.73 -2.96 21.26
CA ALA A 56 -50.72 -2.43 19.90
C ALA A 56 -49.95 -1.10 19.75
N LEU A 57 -49.54 -0.46 20.86
CA LEU A 57 -48.74 0.76 20.84
C LEU A 57 -47.25 0.48 20.95
N LEU A 58 -46.84 -0.76 21.21
CA LEU A 58 -45.43 -1.16 21.29
C LEU A 58 -44.84 -1.30 19.89
N GLU A 59 -43.60 -0.91 19.75
CA GLU A 59 -42.82 -1.07 18.53
C GLU A 59 -41.73 -2.18 18.69
N GLY A 60 -41.68 -2.79 19.87
CA GLY A 60 -40.71 -3.82 20.26
C GLY A 60 -39.51 -3.28 21.05
N GLY A 61 -39.03 -4.08 22.00
CA GLY A 61 -37.90 -3.72 22.87
C GLY A 61 -38.26 -2.81 24.04
N GLU A 62 -39.52 -2.64 24.37
CA GLU A 62 -39.97 -1.86 25.55
C GLU A 62 -40.00 -2.71 26.81
N LEU A 63 -39.60 -2.10 27.94
CA LEU A 63 -39.88 -2.64 29.27
C LEU A 63 -41.26 -2.11 29.72
N VAL A 64 -42.19 -3.04 29.95
CA VAL A 64 -43.58 -2.72 30.32
C VAL A 64 -43.77 -2.76 31.81
N LEU A 65 -44.26 -1.67 32.39
CA LEU A 65 -44.67 -1.55 33.80
C LEU A 65 -46.17 -1.65 33.92
N THR A 66 -46.70 -2.42 34.86
CA THR A 66 -48.15 -2.51 35.12
C THR A 66 -48.42 -2.72 36.62
N THR A 67 -49.52 -2.15 37.12
CA THR A 67 -50.05 -2.41 38.48
C THR A 67 -50.81 -3.73 38.57
N GLY A 68 -50.92 -4.45 37.45
CA GLY A 68 -51.52 -5.79 37.43
C GLY A 68 -53.03 -5.85 37.66
N LEU A 69 -53.76 -4.79 37.35
CA LEU A 69 -55.24 -4.76 37.47
C LEU A 69 -55.91 -5.92 36.73
N ALA A 70 -55.40 -6.31 35.58
CA ALA A 70 -55.89 -7.49 34.82
C ALA A 70 -55.67 -8.80 35.59
N PHE A 71 -54.62 -8.90 36.38
CA PHE A 71 -54.21 -10.13 37.06
C PHE A 71 -55.01 -10.42 38.31
N ARG A 72 -55.60 -9.40 38.91
CA ARG A 72 -56.50 -9.53 40.04
C ARG A 72 -57.87 -10.10 39.66
N ARG A 73 -58.23 -10.03 38.37
CA ARG A 73 -59.53 -10.46 37.85
C ARG A 73 -59.62 -11.95 37.52
N SER A 74 -58.62 -12.51 36.80
CA SER A 74 -58.59 -13.91 36.49
C SER A 74 -57.25 -14.36 35.86
N ALA A 75 -56.91 -15.61 36.03
CA ALA A 75 -55.72 -16.22 35.39
C ALA A 75 -55.77 -16.20 33.85
N ALA A 76 -57.00 -16.23 33.26
CA ALA A 76 -57.16 -16.16 31.80
C ALA A 76 -56.76 -14.78 31.25
N LEU A 77 -57.17 -13.70 31.92
CA LEU A 77 -56.80 -12.31 31.57
C LEU A 77 -55.28 -12.08 31.75
N THR A 78 -54.71 -12.62 32.80
CA THR A 78 -53.25 -12.60 33.03
C THR A 78 -52.49 -13.19 31.85
N ARG A 79 -52.89 -14.41 31.41
CA ARG A 79 -52.28 -15.07 30.28
C ARG A 79 -52.42 -14.24 29.00
N THR A 80 -53.64 -13.75 28.67
CA THR A 80 -53.89 -12.94 27.48
C THR A 80 -53.05 -11.69 27.47
N PHE A 81 -52.90 -11.03 28.63
CA PHE A 81 -52.05 -9.85 28.75
C PHE A 81 -50.61 -10.17 28.39
N LEU A 82 -50.02 -11.18 29.03
CA LEU A 82 -48.60 -11.57 28.81
C LEU A 82 -48.36 -12.04 27.38
N GLU A 83 -49.22 -12.86 26.79
CA GLU A 83 -49.10 -13.32 25.41
C GLU A 83 -49.10 -12.18 24.40
N ARG A 84 -49.99 -11.17 24.58
CA ARG A 84 -50.06 -10.00 23.70
C ARG A 84 -48.78 -9.14 23.77
N PHE A 85 -48.28 -8.89 24.97
CA PHE A 85 -47.07 -8.09 25.15
C PHE A 85 -45.82 -8.82 24.63
N GLN A 86 -45.73 -10.14 24.82
CA GLN A 86 -44.68 -10.96 24.23
C GLN A 86 -44.76 -10.95 22.69
N GLN A 87 -45.97 -11.10 22.09
CA GLN A 87 -46.16 -11.02 20.62
C GLN A 87 -45.82 -9.63 20.07
N ALA A 88 -46.04 -8.57 20.84
CA ALA A 88 -45.66 -7.20 20.50
C ALA A 88 -44.12 -6.95 20.65
N GLY A 89 -43.34 -7.96 21.11
CA GLY A 89 -41.89 -7.84 21.23
C GLY A 89 -41.44 -7.06 22.47
N ALA A 90 -42.23 -7.02 23.54
CA ALA A 90 -41.77 -6.42 24.80
C ALA A 90 -40.48 -7.08 25.30
N ALA A 91 -39.48 -6.27 25.71
CA ALA A 91 -38.24 -6.76 26.26
C ALA A 91 -38.39 -7.39 27.64
N ALA A 92 -39.32 -6.90 28.45
CA ALA A 92 -39.67 -7.44 29.75
C ALA A 92 -41.04 -6.90 30.22
N VAL A 93 -41.69 -7.63 31.12
CA VAL A 93 -42.92 -7.16 31.81
C VAL A 93 -42.63 -7.15 33.31
N VAL A 94 -42.80 -5.98 33.94
CA VAL A 94 -42.65 -5.75 35.38
C VAL A 94 -44.00 -5.47 36.00
N VAL A 95 -44.41 -6.29 36.91
CA VAL A 95 -45.76 -6.26 37.50
C VAL A 95 -45.69 -5.93 39.00
N GLU A 96 -46.35 -4.84 39.42
CA GLU A 96 -46.51 -4.50 40.84
C GLU A 96 -47.81 -5.13 41.37
N LEU A 97 -47.69 -6.06 42.31
CA LEU A 97 -48.86 -6.68 42.93
C LEU A 97 -48.85 -6.41 44.44
N VAL A 98 -49.40 -5.27 44.82
CA VAL A 98 -49.60 -4.85 46.23
C VAL A 98 -51.05 -4.46 46.41
N ASP A 99 -51.60 -4.70 47.62
CA ASP A 99 -52.94 -4.27 47.99
C ASP A 99 -52.97 -2.77 48.36
N ASP A 100 -54.16 -2.29 48.78
CA ASP A 100 -54.35 -0.87 49.14
C ASP A 100 -53.52 -0.43 50.33
N ASP A 101 -53.18 -1.35 51.22
CA ASP A 101 -52.35 -1.12 52.41
C ASP A 101 -50.85 -1.25 52.14
N GLY A 102 -50.47 -1.63 50.89
CA GLY A 102 -49.10 -1.77 50.46
C GLY A 102 -48.48 -3.16 50.79
N ALA A 103 -49.29 -4.12 51.19
CA ALA A 103 -48.86 -5.51 51.39
C ALA A 103 -48.96 -6.31 50.06
N PRO A 104 -48.15 -7.37 49.91
CA PRO A 104 -48.19 -8.22 48.68
C PRO A 104 -49.58 -8.83 48.46
N ASP A 105 -50.10 -8.75 47.23
CA ASP A 105 -51.34 -9.41 46.82
C ASP A 105 -51.07 -10.88 46.40
N ASP A 106 -51.09 -11.80 47.38
CA ASP A 106 -50.76 -13.22 47.17
C ASP A 106 -51.68 -13.92 46.15
N SER A 107 -52.95 -13.48 46.04
CA SER A 107 -53.91 -14.02 45.10
C SER A 107 -53.56 -13.69 43.66
N ALA A 108 -53.29 -12.41 43.39
CA ALA A 108 -52.85 -12.00 42.07
C ALA A 108 -51.48 -12.51 41.71
N ALA A 109 -50.56 -12.61 42.70
CA ALA A 109 -49.25 -13.22 42.51
C ALA A 109 -49.31 -14.72 42.14
N ALA A 110 -50.29 -15.47 42.72
CA ALA A 110 -50.52 -16.86 42.35
C ALA A 110 -50.98 -16.99 40.87
N HIS A 111 -51.84 -16.12 40.39
CA HIS A 111 -52.24 -16.06 38.98
C HIS A 111 -51.04 -15.75 38.08
N LEU A 112 -50.20 -14.79 38.43
CA LEU A 112 -49.02 -14.42 37.69
C LEU A 112 -47.98 -15.58 37.60
N ARG A 113 -47.68 -16.22 38.73
CA ARG A 113 -46.79 -17.40 38.78
C ARG A 113 -47.33 -18.57 37.98
N ALA A 114 -48.66 -18.79 37.97
CA ALA A 114 -49.26 -19.83 37.15
C ALA A 114 -49.16 -19.56 35.65
N ALA A 115 -49.20 -18.28 35.26
CA ALA A 115 -49.05 -17.87 33.87
C ALA A 115 -47.58 -17.73 33.41
N ALA A 116 -46.62 -17.66 34.34
CA ALA A 116 -45.20 -17.45 34.03
C ALA A 116 -44.60 -18.57 33.12
N ALA A 117 -45.08 -19.83 33.26
CA ALA A 117 -44.63 -20.95 32.43
C ALA A 117 -45.04 -20.84 30.93
N ALA A 118 -45.95 -19.89 30.58
CA ALA A 118 -46.43 -19.70 29.22
C ALA A 118 -45.74 -18.55 28.45
N VAL A 119 -44.76 -17.91 29.04
CA VAL A 119 -44.03 -16.76 28.46
C VAL A 119 -42.53 -16.98 28.52
N ASP A 120 -41.86 -16.59 27.45
CA ASP A 120 -40.40 -16.64 27.29
C ASP A 120 -39.73 -15.29 27.61
N CYS A 121 -40.47 -14.17 27.56
CA CYS A 121 -39.92 -12.88 27.92
C CYS A 121 -39.72 -12.75 29.44
N PRO A 122 -38.74 -11.98 29.91
CA PRO A 122 -38.55 -11.67 31.33
C PRO A 122 -39.83 -11.15 31.98
N LEU A 123 -40.28 -11.89 32.99
CA LEU A 123 -41.46 -11.55 33.80
C LEU A 123 -40.99 -11.31 35.24
N ILE A 124 -41.22 -10.09 35.73
CA ILE A 124 -40.71 -9.64 37.01
C ILE A 124 -41.89 -9.22 37.91
N LEU A 125 -41.93 -9.76 39.11
CA LEU A 125 -42.89 -9.39 40.14
C LEU A 125 -42.25 -8.42 41.13
N LEU A 126 -42.94 -7.32 41.40
CA LEU A 126 -42.64 -6.40 42.48
C LEU A 126 -43.60 -6.68 43.67
N THR A 127 -43.00 -6.95 44.83
CA THR A 127 -43.75 -7.28 46.05
C THR A 127 -43.92 -6.08 46.98
N ARG A 128 -43.39 -4.91 46.62
CA ARG A 128 -43.53 -3.63 47.31
C ARG A 128 -43.93 -2.56 46.33
N ARG A 129 -44.62 -1.55 46.85
CA ARG A 129 -45.09 -0.41 46.05
C ARG A 129 -43.93 0.41 45.52
N VAL A 130 -43.99 0.71 44.21
CA VAL A 130 -42.99 1.50 43.48
C VAL A 130 -43.69 2.65 42.79
N ARG A 131 -43.08 3.81 42.77
CA ARG A 131 -43.56 4.92 41.96
C ARG A 131 -43.07 4.77 40.53
N PHE A 132 -43.91 4.30 39.60
CA PHE A 132 -43.54 4.09 38.18
C PHE A 132 -43.00 5.34 37.53
N VAL A 133 -43.45 6.56 37.96
CA VAL A 133 -42.86 7.82 37.48
C VAL A 133 -41.35 7.92 37.78
N GLN A 134 -40.93 7.45 38.97
CA GLN A 134 -39.50 7.47 39.32
C GLN A 134 -38.72 6.43 38.49
N VAL A 135 -39.31 5.25 38.29
CA VAL A 135 -38.69 4.21 37.41
C VAL A 135 -38.54 4.74 35.99
N THR A 136 -39.59 5.34 35.41
CA THR A 136 -39.52 5.93 34.08
C THR A 136 -38.52 7.06 33.98
N GLU A 137 -38.44 7.92 35.02
CA GLU A 137 -37.48 9.02 35.05
C GLU A 137 -36.04 8.51 35.10
N GLU A 138 -35.70 7.55 35.99
CA GLU A 138 -34.37 6.99 36.13
C GLU A 138 -33.96 6.22 34.86
N ALA A 139 -34.83 5.36 34.34
CA ALA A 139 -34.58 4.61 33.11
C ALA A 139 -34.38 5.50 31.89
N HIS A 140 -35.22 6.52 31.71
CA HIS A 140 -35.10 7.47 30.60
C HIS A 140 -33.83 8.31 30.75
N ARG A 141 -33.44 8.72 31.96
CA ARG A 141 -32.19 9.41 32.19
C ARG A 141 -31.00 8.51 31.80
N ALA A 142 -31.01 7.23 32.21
CA ALA A 142 -29.97 6.28 31.85
C ALA A 142 -29.89 6.05 30.34
N LEU A 143 -31.02 5.94 29.64
CA LEU A 143 -31.09 5.85 28.19
C LEU A 143 -30.54 7.10 27.50
N MET A 144 -30.92 8.30 27.97
CA MET A 144 -30.44 9.55 27.41
C MET A 144 -28.93 9.72 27.64
N ASP A 145 -28.44 9.43 28.84
CA ASP A 145 -27.02 9.47 29.15
C ASP A 145 -26.23 8.51 28.25
N HIS A 146 -26.78 7.34 27.95
CA HIS A 146 -26.16 6.40 27.01
C HIS A 146 -26.07 6.99 25.60
N GLN A 147 -27.15 7.60 25.10
CA GLN A 147 -27.16 8.24 23.77
C GLN A 147 -26.20 9.43 23.69
N VAL A 148 -26.17 10.28 24.73
CA VAL A 148 -25.24 11.43 24.81
C VAL A 148 -23.79 10.94 24.77
N ARG A 149 -23.44 9.96 25.59
CA ARG A 149 -22.08 9.38 25.61
C ARG A 149 -21.70 8.78 24.25
N ARG A 150 -22.63 8.12 23.55
CA ARG A 150 -22.40 7.59 22.19
C ARG A 150 -22.10 8.72 21.18
N LEU A 151 -22.85 9.82 21.24
CA LEU A 151 -22.62 10.99 20.39
C LEU A 151 -21.27 11.67 20.71
N GLU A 152 -20.94 11.81 21.99
CA GLU A 152 -19.64 12.36 22.44
C GLU A 152 -18.47 11.51 21.94
N ARG A 153 -18.61 10.19 22.00
CA ARG A 153 -17.60 9.25 21.48
C ARG A 153 -17.45 9.37 19.97
N ALA A 154 -18.56 9.39 19.23
CA ALA A 154 -18.55 9.59 17.79
C ALA A 154 -17.88 10.91 17.39
N ARG A 155 -18.17 11.98 18.13
CA ARG A 155 -17.55 13.28 17.96
C ARG A 155 -16.05 13.23 18.26
N HIS A 156 -15.65 12.59 19.36
CA HIS A 156 -14.24 12.44 19.72
C HIS A 156 -13.44 11.67 18.65
N VAL A 157 -13.97 10.55 18.15
CA VAL A 157 -13.36 9.80 17.04
C VAL A 157 -13.16 10.70 15.82
N HIS A 158 -14.19 11.48 15.47
CA HIS A 158 -14.10 12.42 14.36
C HIS A 158 -13.02 13.49 14.59
N GLU A 159 -12.95 14.08 15.79
CA GLU A 159 -11.96 15.10 16.13
C GLU A 159 -10.53 14.55 16.06
N VAL A 160 -10.27 13.32 16.56
CA VAL A 160 -8.96 12.68 16.51
C VAL A 160 -8.49 12.51 15.06
N PHE A 161 -9.29 11.91 14.19
CA PHE A 161 -8.88 11.68 12.80
C PHE A 161 -8.81 12.97 11.99
N THR A 162 -9.62 13.98 12.32
CA THR A 162 -9.52 15.30 11.71
C THR A 162 -8.21 15.99 12.09
N ALA A 163 -7.83 15.95 13.37
CA ALA A 163 -6.55 16.51 13.84
C ALA A 163 -5.37 15.81 13.16
N LEU A 164 -5.36 14.48 13.11
CA LEU A 164 -4.31 13.71 12.42
C LEU A 164 -4.22 14.08 10.93
N SER A 165 -5.34 14.30 10.27
CA SER A 165 -5.37 14.71 8.86
C SER A 165 -4.80 16.12 8.67
N LEU A 166 -5.14 17.07 9.56
CA LEU A 166 -4.61 18.44 9.53
C LEU A 166 -3.12 18.52 9.85
N GLU A 167 -2.63 17.64 10.74
CA GLU A 167 -1.20 17.52 11.09
C GLU A 167 -0.40 16.76 10.03
N ASN A 168 -1.01 16.30 8.94
CA ASN A 168 -0.39 15.42 7.94
C ASN A 168 0.25 14.18 8.60
N ALA A 169 -0.43 13.57 9.55
CA ALA A 169 0.03 12.34 10.19
C ALA A 169 0.26 11.25 9.13
N GLY A 170 1.39 10.56 9.24
CA GLY A 170 1.69 9.41 8.38
C GLY A 170 0.80 8.20 8.68
N GLU A 171 0.89 7.18 7.83
CA GLU A 171 0.11 5.94 7.97
C GLU A 171 0.27 5.30 9.36
N SER A 172 1.48 5.26 9.91
CA SER A 172 1.73 4.70 11.25
C SER A 172 0.99 5.47 12.35
N GLY A 173 0.99 6.80 12.32
CA GLY A 173 0.30 7.61 13.32
C GLY A 173 -1.22 7.39 13.31
N ILE A 174 -1.81 7.20 12.13
CA ILE A 174 -3.24 6.89 11.99
C ILE A 174 -3.55 5.47 12.51
N VAL A 175 -2.69 4.50 12.19
CA VAL A 175 -2.82 3.11 12.66
C VAL A 175 -2.68 3.03 14.19
N ASP A 176 -1.71 3.75 14.76
CA ASP A 176 -1.52 3.82 16.22
C ASP A 176 -2.72 4.44 16.94
N ALA A 177 -3.25 5.53 16.42
CA ALA A 177 -4.44 6.17 16.97
C ALA A 177 -5.67 5.25 16.87
N THR A 178 -5.81 4.52 15.77
CA THR A 178 -6.90 3.55 15.59
C THR A 178 -6.81 2.44 16.63
N ALA A 179 -5.62 1.87 16.81
CA ALA A 179 -5.39 0.83 17.81
C ALA A 179 -5.64 1.35 19.23
N ALA A 180 -5.29 2.61 19.51
CA ALA A 180 -5.56 3.25 20.80
C ALA A 180 -7.05 3.43 21.06
N LEU A 181 -7.84 3.87 20.08
CA LEU A 181 -9.28 4.07 20.19
C LEU A 181 -10.05 2.74 20.32
N LEU A 182 -9.56 1.68 19.67
CA LEU A 182 -10.17 0.34 19.73
C LEU A 182 -9.68 -0.50 20.91
N ASP A 183 -8.60 -0.08 21.57
CA ASP A 183 -7.85 -0.88 22.55
C ASP A 183 -7.51 -2.29 22.04
N SER A 184 -7.20 -2.40 20.76
CA SER A 184 -6.99 -3.65 20.03
C SER A 184 -5.86 -3.49 19.01
N PRO A 185 -5.13 -4.57 18.68
CA PRO A 185 -4.17 -4.55 17.59
C PRO A 185 -4.83 -4.18 16.25
N VAL A 186 -4.12 -3.41 15.45
CA VAL A 186 -4.57 -2.98 14.12
C VAL A 186 -3.43 -3.15 13.12
N VAL A 187 -3.75 -3.68 11.94
CA VAL A 187 -2.80 -3.89 10.85
C VAL A 187 -3.33 -3.26 9.57
N PHE A 188 -2.51 -2.45 8.93
CA PHE A 188 -2.76 -1.91 7.60
C PHE A 188 -1.92 -2.69 6.59
N GLU A 189 -2.56 -3.28 5.59
CA GLU A 189 -1.93 -4.08 4.55
C GLU A 189 -2.31 -3.63 3.15
N ASP A 190 -1.47 -3.98 2.17
CA ASP A 190 -1.73 -3.74 0.76
C ASP A 190 -2.64 -4.83 0.13
N PRO A 191 -3.05 -4.69 -1.15
CA PRO A 191 -3.83 -5.71 -1.84
C PRO A 191 -3.11 -7.06 -2.05
N ALA A 192 -1.78 -7.11 -1.88
CA ALA A 192 -0.97 -8.33 -1.91
C ALA A 192 -0.80 -8.97 -0.52
N HIS A 193 -1.49 -8.45 0.50
CA HIS A 193 -1.42 -8.89 1.90
C HIS A 193 -0.08 -8.64 2.59
N LEU A 194 0.70 -7.67 2.09
CA LEU A 194 1.93 -7.21 2.75
C LEU A 194 1.58 -6.14 3.79
N VAL A 195 2.12 -6.28 4.98
CA VAL A 195 1.93 -5.32 6.07
C VAL A 195 2.67 -4.03 5.74
N LEU A 196 1.93 -2.92 5.63
CA LEU A 196 2.45 -1.57 5.40
C LEU A 196 2.71 -0.84 6.71
N SER A 197 1.81 -1.01 7.68
CA SER A 197 1.92 -0.44 9.02
C SER A 197 1.09 -1.28 9.99
N TYR A 198 1.48 -1.29 11.26
CA TYR A 198 0.74 -1.98 12.32
C TYR A 198 0.94 -1.31 13.66
N SER A 199 0.00 -1.54 14.57
CA SER A 199 0.12 -1.24 16.00
C SER A 199 -0.32 -2.45 16.78
N ALA A 200 0.58 -3.02 17.55
CA ALA A 200 0.31 -4.22 18.34
C ALA A 200 -0.34 -3.89 19.69
N ARG A 201 -0.43 -2.60 20.07
CA ARG A 201 -0.81 -2.19 21.43
C ARG A 201 0.05 -2.92 22.46
N ASP A 202 -0.59 -3.56 23.45
CA ASP A 202 0.07 -4.31 24.51
C ASP A 202 0.35 -5.78 24.16
N ARG A 203 0.22 -6.15 22.87
CA ARG A 203 0.46 -7.50 22.37
C ARG A 203 1.89 -7.66 21.84
N ASP A 204 2.35 -8.90 21.74
CA ASP A 204 3.63 -9.23 21.09
C ASP A 204 3.52 -9.03 19.57
N PRO A 205 4.30 -8.10 18.99
CA PRO A 205 4.30 -7.87 17.53
C PRO A 205 4.68 -9.09 16.70
N ALA A 206 5.61 -9.92 17.20
CA ALA A 206 6.03 -11.11 16.48
C ALA A 206 4.87 -12.12 16.34
N ARG A 207 4.11 -12.31 17.42
CA ARG A 207 2.93 -13.19 17.42
C ARG A 207 1.79 -12.62 16.58
N LEU A 208 1.58 -11.31 16.60
CA LEU A 208 0.57 -10.64 15.77
C LEU A 208 0.82 -10.89 14.28
N LEU A 209 2.07 -10.74 13.85
CA LEU A 209 2.46 -10.80 12.43
C LEU A 209 2.85 -12.22 11.96
N GLU A 210 2.91 -13.20 12.86
CA GLU A 210 3.24 -14.58 12.51
C GLU A 210 2.28 -15.14 11.46
N GLY A 211 2.84 -15.56 10.31
CA GLY A 211 2.06 -16.10 9.20
C GLY A 211 1.03 -15.14 8.61
N TRP A 212 1.16 -13.82 8.83
CA TRP A 212 0.15 -12.81 8.47
C TRP A 212 -0.37 -12.95 7.05
N ALA A 213 0.50 -12.96 6.05
CA ALA A 213 0.08 -13.02 4.65
C ALA A 213 -0.72 -14.29 4.31
N ALA A 214 -0.43 -15.41 4.96
CA ALA A 214 -1.17 -16.65 4.79
C ALA A 214 -2.57 -16.54 5.43
N ARG A 215 -2.66 -16.08 6.68
CA ARG A 215 -3.93 -15.89 7.39
C ARG A 215 -4.82 -14.87 6.69
N SER A 216 -4.23 -13.73 6.29
CA SER A 216 -4.94 -12.63 5.64
C SER A 216 -5.60 -13.03 4.32
N ARG A 217 -4.99 -13.95 3.54
CA ARG A 217 -5.57 -14.46 2.29
C ARG A 217 -6.85 -15.28 2.49
N PHE A 218 -7.04 -15.91 3.64
CA PHE A 218 -8.26 -16.65 3.95
C PHE A 218 -9.42 -15.76 4.41
N VAL A 219 -9.13 -14.49 4.75
CA VAL A 219 -10.15 -13.52 5.13
C VAL A 219 -10.57 -12.73 3.90
N GLY A 220 -11.77 -13.01 3.38
CA GLY A 220 -12.31 -12.37 2.18
C GLY A 220 -12.34 -10.84 2.29
N TYR A 221 -11.94 -10.16 1.21
CA TYR A 221 -11.96 -8.70 1.12
C TYR A 221 -13.41 -8.17 1.12
N ARG A 222 -13.66 -7.04 1.81
CA ARG A 222 -14.94 -6.34 1.82
C ARG A 222 -14.82 -4.96 1.17
N ASN A 223 -15.89 -4.51 0.52
CA ASN A 223 -15.95 -3.18 -0.12
C ASN A 223 -16.38 -2.07 0.84
N GLN A 224 -16.81 -2.45 2.02
CA GLN A 224 -17.23 -1.56 3.11
C GLN A 224 -16.71 -2.13 4.43
N THR A 225 -16.77 -1.33 5.48
CA THR A 225 -16.42 -1.78 6.83
C THR A 225 -17.33 -2.93 7.23
N ALA A 226 -16.76 -4.09 7.45
CA ALA A 226 -17.51 -5.32 7.77
C ALA A 226 -16.57 -6.38 8.35
N PHE A 227 -17.18 -7.41 8.94
CA PHE A 227 -16.45 -8.64 9.26
C PHE A 227 -16.08 -9.40 8.00
N GLY A 228 -14.89 -9.99 8.00
CA GLY A 228 -14.43 -10.89 6.94
C GLY A 228 -15.29 -12.15 6.85
N THR A 229 -15.21 -12.84 5.71
CA THR A 229 -15.77 -14.17 5.51
C THR A 229 -14.62 -15.18 5.48
N GLY A 230 -14.79 -16.33 6.10
CA GLY A 230 -13.77 -17.37 6.20
C GLY A 230 -13.44 -17.69 7.66
N GLY A 231 -12.33 -18.40 7.91
CA GLY A 231 -11.99 -18.91 9.23
C GLY A 231 -11.83 -17.84 10.31
N ASP A 232 -11.10 -16.77 10.01
CA ASP A 232 -10.92 -15.66 10.93
C ASP A 232 -11.85 -14.50 10.51
N ARG A 233 -12.91 -14.27 11.26
CA ARG A 233 -13.91 -13.21 10.97
C ARG A 233 -13.42 -11.83 11.46
N TRP A 234 -12.25 -11.40 11.02
CA TRP A 234 -11.67 -10.12 11.42
C TRP A 234 -12.51 -8.93 11.00
N LEU A 235 -12.60 -7.91 11.82
CA LEU A 235 -13.19 -6.64 11.44
C LEU A 235 -12.22 -5.90 10.51
N GLN A 236 -12.71 -5.42 9.36
CA GLN A 236 -11.90 -4.78 8.35
C GLN A 236 -12.61 -3.60 7.68
N THR A 237 -11.83 -2.65 7.18
CA THR A 237 -12.31 -1.55 6.35
C THR A 237 -11.40 -1.35 5.13
N PRO A 238 -11.95 -1.08 3.94
CA PRO A 238 -11.14 -0.80 2.76
C PRO A 238 -10.45 0.56 2.88
N VAL A 239 -9.23 0.65 2.32
CA VAL A 239 -8.47 1.90 2.16
C VAL A 239 -8.25 2.14 0.68
N GLY A 240 -8.70 3.30 0.17
CA GLY A 240 -8.61 3.67 -1.24
C GLY A 240 -9.85 4.41 -1.73
N LEU A 241 -9.83 4.78 -3.00
CA LEU A 241 -10.96 5.43 -3.67
C LEU A 241 -11.93 4.38 -4.22
N THR A 242 -13.17 4.81 -4.49
CA THR A 242 -14.15 3.95 -5.16
C THR A 242 -13.59 3.42 -6.48
N GLY A 243 -13.46 2.10 -6.58
CA GLY A 243 -12.87 1.44 -7.75
C GLY A 243 -11.34 1.30 -7.73
N GLN A 244 -10.63 1.94 -6.79
CA GLN A 244 -9.17 1.82 -6.64
C GLN A 244 -8.83 1.39 -5.21
N ARG A 245 -8.57 0.13 -4.99
CA ARG A 245 -8.13 -0.39 -3.68
C ARG A 245 -6.63 -0.20 -3.51
N TRP A 246 -6.26 0.44 -2.41
CA TRP A 246 -4.85 0.62 -2.02
C TRP A 246 -4.43 -0.29 -0.87
N GLY A 247 -5.41 -0.88 -0.19
CA GLY A 247 -5.21 -1.78 0.93
C GLY A 247 -6.46 -1.94 1.77
N ARG A 248 -6.30 -2.54 2.94
CA ARG A 248 -7.33 -2.59 3.99
C ARG A 248 -6.71 -2.42 5.36
N LEU A 249 -7.49 -1.85 6.27
CA LEU A 249 -7.18 -1.78 7.69
C LEU A 249 -7.94 -2.89 8.41
N VAL A 250 -7.26 -3.65 9.24
CA VAL A 250 -7.78 -4.86 9.89
C VAL A 250 -7.58 -4.79 11.39
N ALA A 251 -8.61 -5.11 12.16
CA ALA A 251 -8.54 -5.35 13.59
C ALA A 251 -8.77 -6.85 13.87
N PRO A 252 -7.71 -7.65 13.99
CA PRO A 252 -7.79 -9.12 13.96
C PRO A 252 -8.38 -9.73 15.23
N GLU A 253 -8.36 -9.03 16.36
CA GLU A 253 -8.94 -9.49 17.62
C GLU A 253 -10.41 -9.10 17.78
N LEU A 254 -10.93 -8.19 16.96
CA LEU A 254 -12.33 -7.83 16.95
C LEU A 254 -13.09 -8.79 16.04
N VAL A 255 -13.66 -9.81 16.63
CA VAL A 255 -14.47 -10.83 15.94
C VAL A 255 -15.92 -10.74 16.41
N PRO A 256 -16.91 -11.03 15.54
CA PRO A 256 -18.30 -11.01 15.97
C PRO A 256 -18.55 -12.08 17.02
N ALA A 257 -19.53 -11.84 17.91
CA ALA A 257 -20.03 -12.88 18.79
C ALA A 257 -20.49 -14.09 17.95
N PRO A 258 -20.32 -15.34 18.43
CA PRO A 258 -20.82 -16.50 17.74
C PRO A 258 -22.34 -16.39 17.54
N ASP A 259 -22.84 -16.78 16.35
CA ASP A 259 -24.26 -16.80 16.09
C ASP A 259 -24.96 -17.73 17.08
N PRO A 260 -26.10 -17.31 17.69
CA PRO A 260 -26.81 -18.10 18.68
C PRO A 260 -27.47 -19.34 18.06
N GLY A 261 -26.71 -20.25 17.49
CA GLY A 261 -27.21 -21.42 16.76
C GLY A 261 -26.18 -22.51 16.49
N GLU A 262 -24.89 -22.23 16.60
CA GLU A 262 -23.88 -23.22 16.20
C GLU A 262 -23.41 -24.19 17.32
N ASP A 263 -23.51 -23.83 18.60
CA ASP A 263 -23.30 -24.78 19.71
C ASP A 263 -24.09 -24.31 20.93
N GLY A 264 -25.25 -24.95 21.16
CA GLY A 264 -26.23 -24.62 22.19
C GLY A 264 -25.78 -24.82 23.66
N THR A 265 -24.58 -24.38 24.04
CA THR A 265 -24.12 -24.44 25.44
C THR A 265 -23.17 -23.26 25.75
N GLY A 266 -23.76 -22.17 26.23
CA GLY A 266 -23.02 -21.12 26.91
C GLY A 266 -23.69 -19.75 26.81
N PRO A 267 -23.75 -18.96 27.91
CA PRO A 267 -24.15 -17.56 27.80
C PRO A 267 -23.16 -16.86 26.87
N GLY A 268 -23.67 -16.17 25.84
CA GLY A 268 -22.86 -15.41 24.90
C GLY A 268 -21.91 -14.52 25.66
N THR A 269 -20.62 -14.77 25.50
CA THR A 269 -19.59 -13.93 26.13
C THR A 269 -19.72 -12.55 25.50
N ASP A 270 -20.07 -11.55 26.29
CA ASP A 270 -20.07 -10.15 25.90
C ASP A 270 -18.69 -9.84 25.31
N PRO A 271 -18.57 -9.44 24.03
CA PRO A 271 -17.26 -9.19 23.40
C PRO A 271 -16.48 -8.05 24.06
N GLY A 272 -17.07 -7.37 25.07
CA GLY A 272 -16.41 -6.29 25.80
C GLY A 272 -16.23 -5.01 24.98
N TRP A 273 -16.82 -4.94 23.78
CA TRP A 273 -16.76 -3.78 22.87
C TRP A 273 -18.07 -3.65 22.07
N ASP A 274 -18.44 -2.39 21.75
CA ASP A 274 -19.63 -2.12 20.91
C ASP A 274 -19.25 -2.25 19.42
N PRO A 275 -19.86 -3.18 18.68
CA PRO A 275 -19.63 -3.32 17.25
C PRO A 275 -19.82 -2.01 16.47
N ALA A 276 -20.86 -1.23 16.79
CA ALA A 276 -21.14 0.03 16.10
C ALA A 276 -20.01 1.06 16.29
N ASP A 277 -19.44 1.14 17.48
CA ASP A 277 -18.31 2.01 17.78
C ASP A 277 -17.05 1.58 17.02
N ALA A 278 -16.74 0.28 17.02
CA ALA A 278 -15.58 -0.25 16.32
C ALA A 278 -15.68 -0.06 14.80
N PHE A 279 -16.87 -0.26 14.22
CA PHE A 279 -17.14 0.04 12.81
C PHE A 279 -16.85 1.50 12.50
N GLN A 280 -17.34 2.41 13.32
CA GLN A 280 -17.16 3.85 13.13
C GLN A 280 -15.68 4.25 13.21
N VAL A 281 -14.94 3.74 14.20
CA VAL A 281 -13.50 4.01 14.36
C VAL A 281 -12.74 3.53 13.12
N LEU A 282 -12.97 2.28 12.71
CA LEU A 282 -12.29 1.71 11.53
C LEU A 282 -12.62 2.45 10.24
N GLU A 283 -13.89 2.82 10.04
CA GLU A 283 -14.32 3.56 8.86
C GLU A 283 -13.63 4.93 8.78
N ARG A 284 -13.60 5.67 9.89
CA ARG A 284 -12.90 6.96 9.96
C ARG A 284 -11.39 6.82 9.76
N ALA A 285 -10.79 5.77 10.31
CA ALA A 285 -9.39 5.46 10.09
C ALA A 285 -9.09 5.15 8.61
N GLY A 286 -9.94 4.34 7.97
CA GLY A 286 -9.82 4.03 6.53
C GLY A 286 -9.92 5.28 5.65
N GLN A 287 -10.84 6.20 5.98
CA GLN A 287 -10.97 7.49 5.32
C GLN A 287 -9.72 8.35 5.54
N ALA A 288 -9.21 8.45 6.77
CA ALA A 288 -8.00 9.21 7.10
C ALA A 288 -6.76 8.65 6.38
N LEU A 289 -6.58 7.32 6.35
CA LEU A 289 -5.50 6.66 5.59
C LEU A 289 -5.60 6.94 4.09
N THR A 290 -6.82 6.92 3.54
CA THR A 290 -7.05 7.25 2.14
C THR A 290 -6.63 8.69 1.85
N MET A 291 -7.02 9.64 2.70
CA MET A 291 -6.64 11.06 2.56
C MET A 291 -5.13 11.26 2.73
N ALA A 292 -4.51 10.62 3.70
CA ALA A 292 -3.06 10.71 3.93
C ALA A 292 -2.26 10.18 2.71
N ARG A 293 -2.71 9.08 2.11
CA ARG A 293 -2.10 8.54 0.88
C ARG A 293 -2.30 9.44 -0.33
N MET A 294 -3.48 10.04 -0.48
CA MET A 294 -3.73 11.04 -1.53
C MET A 294 -2.81 12.24 -1.38
N ALA A 295 -2.77 12.85 -0.19
CA ALA A 295 -1.92 14.00 0.10
C ALA A 295 -0.42 13.68 -0.12
N GLY A 296 0.01 12.48 0.30
CA GLY A 296 1.37 12.00 0.05
C GLY A 296 1.69 11.80 -1.43
N ARG A 297 0.72 11.34 -2.22
CA ARG A 297 0.85 11.20 -3.68
C ARG A 297 0.91 12.54 -4.37
N ASP A 298 0.00 13.47 -4.04
CA ASP A 298 -0.05 14.80 -4.62
C ASP A 298 1.23 15.58 -4.29
N ARG A 299 1.70 15.51 -3.06
CA ARG A 299 2.97 16.15 -2.66
C ARG A 299 4.17 15.59 -3.43
N ARG A 300 4.23 14.27 -3.64
CA ARG A 300 5.28 13.63 -4.45
C ARG A 300 5.20 14.08 -5.91
N GLU A 301 4.00 14.16 -6.47
CA GLU A 301 3.78 14.62 -7.84
C GLU A 301 4.21 16.08 -8.03
N VAL A 302 3.82 16.98 -7.13
CA VAL A 302 4.24 18.40 -7.16
C VAL A 302 5.76 18.54 -7.04
N LEU A 303 6.40 17.80 -6.14
CA LEU A 303 7.87 17.80 -6.01
C LEU A 303 8.55 17.22 -7.26
N PHE A 304 7.98 16.18 -7.85
CA PHE A 304 8.49 15.60 -9.09
C PHE A 304 8.43 16.63 -10.23
N GLN A 305 7.29 17.28 -10.43
CA GLN A 305 7.13 18.31 -11.45
C GLN A 305 8.06 19.52 -11.22
N ALA A 306 8.21 19.96 -9.97
CA ALA A 306 9.11 21.05 -9.63
C ALA A 306 10.58 20.70 -9.90
N ARG A 307 11.02 19.47 -9.58
CA ARG A 307 12.37 18.97 -9.88
C ARG A 307 12.60 18.85 -11.38
N SER A 308 11.63 18.31 -12.10
CA SER A 308 11.68 18.19 -13.57
C SER A 308 11.76 19.55 -14.23
N GLY A 309 10.92 20.50 -13.80
CA GLY A 309 10.96 21.88 -14.29
C GLY A 309 12.31 22.55 -14.04
N LEU A 310 12.88 22.40 -12.84
CA LEU A 310 14.20 22.97 -12.55
C LEU A 310 15.31 22.36 -13.44
N ILE A 311 15.37 21.03 -13.57
CA ILE A 311 16.39 20.38 -14.43
C ILE A 311 16.22 20.84 -15.89
N GLN A 312 14.99 20.99 -16.36
CA GLN A 312 14.72 21.48 -17.70
C GLN A 312 15.18 22.93 -17.87
N ASP A 313 14.88 23.82 -16.91
CA ASP A 313 15.32 25.23 -16.94
C ASP A 313 16.85 25.32 -16.95
N LEU A 314 17.54 24.52 -16.13
CA LEU A 314 19.01 24.48 -16.04
C LEU A 314 19.68 24.07 -17.36
N ARG A 315 18.99 23.26 -18.17
CA ARG A 315 19.49 22.76 -19.48
C ARG A 315 19.14 23.65 -20.65
N GLN A 316 18.31 24.70 -20.47
CA GLN A 316 17.96 25.62 -21.55
C GLN A 316 19.19 26.40 -22.05
N ALA A 317 19.06 26.97 -23.25
CA ALA A 317 20.10 27.79 -23.84
C ALA A 317 20.42 29.04 -22.96
N THR A 318 19.39 29.57 -22.27
CA THR A 318 19.50 30.69 -21.32
C THR A 318 19.06 30.21 -19.93
N PRO A 319 19.94 29.55 -19.16
CA PRO A 319 19.60 29.05 -17.83
C PRO A 319 19.50 30.23 -16.82
N PRO A 320 18.85 29.98 -15.66
CA PRO A 320 18.84 30.93 -14.56
C PRO A 320 20.27 31.22 -14.04
N GLU A 321 20.46 32.34 -13.35
CA GLU A 321 21.72 32.61 -12.67
C GLU A 321 22.04 31.54 -11.61
N GLU A 322 23.33 31.29 -11.37
CA GLU A 322 23.80 30.26 -10.42
C GLU A 322 23.19 30.40 -9.02
N GLN A 323 23.05 31.64 -8.52
CA GLN A 323 22.46 31.92 -7.22
C GLN A 323 20.98 31.52 -7.16
N GLU A 324 20.21 31.84 -8.19
CA GLU A 324 18.81 31.48 -8.32
C GLU A 324 18.65 29.94 -8.45
N ALA A 325 19.46 29.32 -9.31
CA ALA A 325 19.51 27.90 -9.51
C ALA A 325 19.76 27.15 -8.20
N LEU A 326 20.75 27.58 -7.42
CA LEU A 326 21.07 27.00 -6.12
C LEU A 326 19.97 27.21 -5.07
N ALA A 327 19.34 28.39 -5.05
CA ALA A 327 18.23 28.65 -4.14
C ALA A 327 17.04 27.73 -4.43
N ARG A 328 16.65 27.61 -5.71
CA ARG A 328 15.57 26.70 -6.16
C ARG A 328 15.91 25.24 -5.88
N ALA A 329 17.14 24.79 -6.18
CA ALA A 329 17.58 23.44 -5.93
C ALA A 329 17.59 23.09 -4.43
N THR A 330 18.03 24.04 -3.58
CA THR A 330 18.03 23.88 -2.12
C THR A 330 16.60 23.76 -1.58
N ALA A 331 15.66 24.55 -2.10
CA ALA A 331 14.24 24.45 -1.75
C ALA A 331 13.63 23.08 -2.14
N LEU A 332 14.17 22.45 -3.19
CA LEU A 332 13.77 21.09 -3.64
C LEU A 332 14.56 19.96 -2.97
N GLY A 333 15.40 20.29 -1.98
CA GLY A 333 16.11 19.31 -1.14
C GLY A 333 17.52 18.97 -1.59
N LEU A 334 18.11 19.67 -2.57
CA LEU A 334 19.51 19.49 -2.95
C LEU A 334 20.42 20.23 -1.96
N ALA A 335 21.33 19.51 -1.29
CA ALA A 335 22.34 20.16 -0.44
C ALA A 335 23.36 20.93 -1.29
N ARG A 336 23.95 21.98 -0.71
CA ARG A 336 25.08 22.67 -1.33
C ARG A 336 26.32 21.79 -1.28
N GLY A 337 26.96 21.59 -2.43
CA GLY A 337 28.22 20.85 -2.58
C GLY A 337 29.38 21.75 -2.98
N ALA A 338 30.60 21.27 -2.84
CA ALA A 338 31.78 21.89 -3.44
C ALA A 338 31.82 21.71 -4.97
N ALA A 339 31.13 20.67 -5.43
CA ALA A 339 30.90 20.39 -6.84
C ALA A 339 29.58 19.60 -7.00
N TYR A 340 29.10 19.51 -8.24
CA TYR A 340 27.91 18.77 -8.64
C TYR A 340 28.27 17.81 -9.75
N LEU A 341 27.86 16.56 -9.59
CA LEU A 341 28.12 15.48 -10.54
C LEU A 341 26.88 15.17 -11.34
N PRO A 342 26.90 15.38 -12.68
CA PRO A 342 25.79 15.01 -13.55
C PRO A 342 25.87 13.52 -13.88
N LEU A 343 24.75 12.82 -13.68
CA LEU A 343 24.60 11.40 -13.90
C LEU A 343 23.32 11.13 -14.69
N VAL A 344 23.32 10.13 -15.52
CA VAL A 344 22.12 9.60 -16.17
C VAL A 344 22.03 8.10 -15.97
N ALA A 345 20.91 7.66 -15.41
CA ALA A 345 20.56 6.26 -15.30
C ALA A 345 19.63 5.88 -16.47
N ARG A 346 20.08 5.02 -17.35
CA ARG A 346 19.28 4.45 -18.43
C ARG A 346 18.71 3.11 -17.99
N LEU A 347 17.40 3.01 -17.97
CA LEU A 347 16.67 1.80 -17.56
C LEU A 347 16.56 0.83 -18.74
N GLU A 348 16.85 -0.44 -18.51
CA GLU A 348 16.70 -1.50 -19.51
C GLU A 348 15.23 -1.80 -19.76
N ALA A 349 14.88 -2.21 -20.98
CA ALA A 349 13.52 -2.62 -21.29
C ALA A 349 13.10 -3.89 -20.50
N PRO A 350 11.82 -4.04 -20.13
CA PRO A 350 11.33 -5.24 -19.45
C PRO A 350 11.60 -6.48 -20.31
N GLY A 351 12.24 -7.51 -19.76
CA GLY A 351 12.52 -8.78 -20.44
C GLY A 351 13.95 -8.97 -20.93
N ALA A 352 14.84 -7.98 -20.86
CA ALA A 352 16.24 -8.14 -21.25
C ALA A 352 17.08 -8.97 -20.24
N ALA A 353 16.65 -9.04 -18.98
CA ALA A 353 17.39 -9.72 -17.90
C ALA A 353 17.24 -11.25 -17.91
N ASP A 354 16.17 -11.81 -18.47
CA ASP A 354 15.90 -13.27 -18.45
C ASP A 354 16.66 -14.06 -19.55
N GLY A 355 17.34 -13.37 -20.47
CA GLY A 355 18.05 -14.00 -21.59
C GLY A 355 19.45 -14.53 -21.26
N GLN A 356 20.05 -14.22 -20.12
CA GLN A 356 21.46 -14.56 -19.82
C GLN A 356 21.69 -15.73 -18.83
N ALA A 357 20.64 -16.34 -18.28
CA ALA A 357 20.76 -17.47 -17.34
C ALA A 357 20.36 -18.84 -17.92
N GLY A 358 20.57 -19.08 -19.19
CA GLY A 358 20.20 -20.34 -19.85
C GLY A 358 21.30 -20.93 -20.71
N ASN A 359 22.43 -21.34 -20.11
CA ASN A 359 23.42 -22.16 -20.81
C ASN A 359 23.18 -23.64 -20.48
N GLY A 360 22.67 -24.42 -21.43
CA GLY A 360 22.68 -25.88 -21.29
C GLY A 360 21.51 -26.61 -21.94
N GLN A 361 21.78 -27.15 -23.10
CA GLN A 361 21.22 -28.30 -23.81
C GLN A 361 20.45 -27.99 -25.09
N ALA A 362 21.22 -28.19 -26.18
CA ALA A 362 20.72 -28.28 -27.53
C ALA A 362 19.86 -29.53 -27.72
N GLY A 363 18.57 -29.34 -27.94
CA GLY A 363 17.66 -30.34 -28.51
C GLY A 363 17.23 -29.91 -29.89
N ASN A 364 17.65 -30.70 -30.86
CA ASN A 364 17.45 -30.51 -32.30
C ASN A 364 15.97 -30.76 -32.67
N SER A 365 15.25 -29.72 -33.16
CA SER A 365 14.04 -29.90 -33.99
C SER A 365 13.77 -28.64 -34.81
N PRO A 366 13.63 -28.74 -36.11
CA PRO A 366 13.35 -27.62 -37.01
C PRO A 366 11.84 -27.38 -37.07
N ALA A 367 11.34 -26.41 -36.31
CA ALA A 367 10.01 -25.85 -36.54
C ALA A 367 10.17 -24.34 -36.68
N THR A 368 9.82 -23.84 -37.82
CA THR A 368 9.72 -22.43 -38.22
C THR A 368 8.83 -21.68 -37.23
N ARG A 369 9.44 -21.10 -36.17
CA ARG A 369 8.79 -20.11 -35.35
C ARG A 369 9.27 -18.74 -35.84
N GLN A 370 8.38 -18.02 -36.51
CA GLN A 370 8.48 -16.56 -36.55
C GLN A 370 8.56 -16.08 -35.11
N ALA A 371 9.70 -15.46 -34.75
CA ALA A 371 9.84 -14.76 -33.51
C ALA A 371 8.72 -13.69 -33.43
N PRO A 372 7.97 -13.57 -32.35
CA PRO A 372 7.09 -12.44 -32.17
C PRO A 372 7.95 -11.17 -32.21
N VAL A 373 7.58 -10.24 -33.07
CA VAL A 373 8.07 -8.86 -33.06
C VAL A 373 7.76 -8.39 -31.63
N ALA A 374 8.80 -8.14 -30.82
CA ALA A 374 8.62 -7.58 -29.51
C ALA A 374 7.93 -6.23 -29.70
N ASP A 375 6.67 -6.13 -29.31
CA ASP A 375 5.98 -4.85 -29.25
C ASP A 375 6.84 -3.89 -28.43
N ALA A 376 7.03 -2.68 -28.95
CA ALA A 376 7.73 -1.62 -28.24
C ALA A 376 7.03 -1.46 -26.86
N PRO A 377 7.82 -1.36 -25.76
CA PRO A 377 7.22 -1.28 -24.42
C PRO A 377 6.21 -0.13 -24.38
N ASP A 378 5.05 -0.39 -23.76
CA ASP A 378 4.00 0.61 -23.62
C ASP A 378 4.57 1.84 -22.90
N ALA A 379 4.37 3.03 -23.47
CA ALA A 379 4.85 4.29 -22.90
C ALA A 379 4.44 4.45 -21.42
N THR A 380 3.31 3.89 -21.03
CA THR A 380 2.81 3.86 -19.65
C THR A 380 3.70 3.00 -18.76
N GLU A 381 4.17 1.86 -19.23
CA GLU A 381 5.05 0.96 -18.47
C GLU A 381 6.42 1.57 -18.24
N VAL A 382 6.98 2.24 -19.24
CA VAL A 382 8.24 2.98 -19.13
C VAL A 382 8.12 4.09 -18.08
N GLN A 383 7.05 4.89 -18.11
CA GLN A 383 6.82 5.95 -17.12
C GLN A 383 6.64 5.41 -15.70
N LEU A 384 5.93 4.31 -15.52
CA LEU A 384 5.76 3.68 -14.20
C LEU A 384 7.10 3.20 -13.64
N ARG A 385 7.95 2.65 -14.49
CA ARG A 385 9.28 2.17 -14.11
C ARG A 385 10.23 3.32 -13.75
N GLU A 386 10.21 4.41 -14.51
CA GLU A 386 10.95 5.63 -14.18
C GLU A 386 10.53 6.21 -12.82
N ARG A 387 9.22 6.27 -12.55
CA ARG A 387 8.71 6.72 -11.24
C ARG A 387 9.16 5.80 -10.11
N ALA A 388 9.06 4.49 -10.29
CA ALA A 388 9.53 3.53 -9.30
C ALA A 388 11.04 3.66 -9.03
N PHE A 389 11.84 3.89 -10.06
CA PHE A 389 13.28 4.15 -9.93
C PHE A 389 13.57 5.45 -9.19
N LEU A 390 12.84 6.53 -9.48
CA LEU A 390 12.97 7.82 -8.77
C LEU A 390 12.59 7.70 -7.30
N ASP A 391 11.54 6.96 -6.96
CA ASP A 391 11.14 6.69 -5.58
C ASP A 391 12.22 5.86 -4.85
N ALA A 392 12.80 4.85 -5.49
CA ALA A 392 13.90 4.04 -4.95
C ALA A 392 15.17 4.88 -4.73
N LEU A 393 15.49 5.78 -5.67
CA LEU A 393 16.60 6.72 -5.55
C LEU A 393 16.39 7.70 -4.39
N GLN A 394 15.18 8.17 -4.18
CA GLN A 394 14.84 9.02 -3.04
C GLN A 394 14.96 8.27 -1.72
N ALA A 395 14.52 7.01 -1.65
CA ALA A 395 14.69 6.16 -0.47
C ALA A 395 16.18 5.92 -0.17
N TRP A 396 17.01 5.69 -1.18
CA TRP A 396 18.47 5.61 -1.03
C TRP A 396 19.04 6.92 -0.47
N ALA A 397 18.67 8.06 -1.04
CA ALA A 397 19.14 9.37 -0.60
C ALA A 397 18.79 9.62 0.88
N GLN A 398 17.58 9.28 1.31
CA GLN A 398 17.15 9.40 2.70
C GLN A 398 17.93 8.47 3.63
N SER A 399 18.10 7.20 3.26
CA SER A 399 18.79 6.19 4.09
C SER A 399 20.28 6.51 4.28
N THR A 400 20.92 7.12 3.28
CA THR A 400 22.34 7.49 3.29
C THR A 400 22.60 8.92 3.74
N ARG A 401 21.54 9.71 4.04
CA ARG A 401 21.61 11.14 4.31
C ARG A 401 22.31 11.94 3.20
N GLN A 402 22.22 11.44 1.97
CA GLN A 402 22.67 12.14 0.78
C GLN A 402 21.50 12.92 0.19
N SER A 403 21.79 13.97 -0.55
CA SER A 403 20.78 14.65 -1.35
C SER A 403 21.03 14.40 -2.83
N ALA A 404 19.98 14.33 -3.62
CA ALA A 404 20.06 14.24 -5.07
C ALA A 404 18.89 14.99 -5.69
N LEU A 405 19.14 15.72 -6.76
CA LEU A 405 18.09 16.28 -7.61
C LEU A 405 17.94 15.35 -8.81
N ALA A 406 16.79 14.72 -8.95
CA ALA A 406 16.55 13.76 -10.02
C ALA A 406 15.18 13.96 -10.68
N SER A 407 15.11 13.70 -11.97
CA SER A 407 13.88 13.72 -12.77
C SER A 407 14.01 12.82 -14.01
N SER A 408 12.89 12.46 -14.65
CA SER A 408 12.91 11.90 -15.98
C SER A 408 13.53 12.89 -16.97
N LEU A 409 14.40 12.39 -17.84
CA LEU A 409 15.07 13.15 -18.87
C LEU A 409 14.36 12.99 -20.22
N HIS A 410 14.17 11.76 -20.61
CA HIS A 410 13.35 11.27 -21.72
C HIS A 410 13.00 9.79 -21.44
N ALA A 411 12.18 9.17 -22.27
CA ALA A 411 11.69 7.82 -22.04
C ALA A 411 12.83 6.82 -21.76
N GLY A 412 12.80 6.21 -20.58
CA GLY A 412 13.79 5.24 -20.11
C GLY A 412 15.08 5.84 -19.54
N SER A 413 15.19 7.16 -19.43
CA SER A 413 16.38 7.84 -18.90
C SER A 413 16.04 8.78 -17.74
N VAL A 414 16.79 8.67 -16.64
CA VAL A 414 16.64 9.48 -15.44
C VAL A 414 17.89 10.32 -15.22
N ALA A 415 17.74 11.64 -15.24
CA ALA A 415 18.80 12.59 -14.89
C ALA A 415 18.96 12.70 -13.37
N ILE A 416 20.19 12.76 -12.89
CA ILE A 416 20.55 12.88 -11.47
C ILE A 416 21.67 13.90 -11.34
N LEU A 417 21.48 14.91 -10.49
CA LEU A 417 22.53 15.83 -10.06
C LEU A 417 22.88 15.51 -8.60
N LEU A 418 24.10 15.05 -8.38
CA LEU A 418 24.59 14.62 -7.07
C LEU A 418 25.58 15.65 -6.53
N PRO A 419 25.34 16.29 -5.36
CA PRO A 419 26.31 17.20 -4.75
C PRO A 419 27.47 16.41 -4.13
N LEU A 420 28.69 16.89 -4.34
CA LEU A 420 29.90 16.36 -3.76
C LEU A 420 30.46 17.32 -2.71
N ALA A 421 30.85 16.83 -1.55
CA ALA A 421 31.51 17.61 -0.53
C ALA A 421 32.95 17.98 -0.93
N ALA A 422 33.58 17.13 -1.75
CA ALA A 422 34.89 17.34 -2.36
C ALA A 422 34.99 16.51 -3.64
N LEU A 423 35.80 16.94 -4.61
CA LEU A 423 35.95 16.22 -5.89
C LEU A 423 36.57 14.83 -5.72
N GLU A 424 37.43 14.66 -4.73
CA GLU A 424 38.09 13.39 -4.42
C GLU A 424 37.12 12.29 -3.96
N LEU A 425 35.90 12.67 -3.57
CA LEU A 425 34.86 11.75 -3.12
C LEU A 425 33.96 11.22 -4.26
N GLU A 426 34.22 11.64 -5.50
CA GLU A 426 33.40 11.26 -6.67
C GLU A 426 33.28 9.75 -6.81
N ASP A 427 34.40 9.01 -6.88
CA ASP A 427 34.37 7.55 -7.04
C ASP A 427 33.66 6.84 -5.91
N SER A 428 33.86 7.29 -4.67
CA SER A 428 33.19 6.73 -3.51
C SER A 428 31.67 6.96 -3.56
N ALA A 429 31.23 8.13 -4.04
CA ALA A 429 29.82 8.44 -4.19
C ALA A 429 29.16 7.59 -5.29
N LEU A 430 29.87 7.40 -6.42
CA LEU A 430 29.42 6.58 -7.54
C LEU A 430 29.28 5.10 -7.14
N HIS A 431 30.27 4.54 -6.45
CA HIS A 431 30.20 3.15 -5.99
C HIS A 431 29.05 2.94 -4.98
N ARG A 432 28.82 3.88 -4.06
CA ARG A 432 27.69 3.81 -3.12
C ARG A 432 26.33 3.85 -3.84
N LEU A 433 26.21 4.69 -4.88
CA LEU A 433 24.98 4.76 -5.67
C LEU A 433 24.76 3.47 -6.48
N ALA A 434 25.80 2.99 -7.18
CA ALA A 434 25.71 1.79 -8.00
C ALA A 434 25.44 0.50 -7.17
N ALA A 435 25.92 0.45 -5.93
CA ALA A 435 25.72 -0.66 -5.01
C ALA A 435 24.46 -0.51 -4.13
N ALA A 436 23.58 0.48 -4.38
CA ALA A 436 22.43 0.76 -3.56
C ALA A 436 21.41 -0.40 -3.59
N PRO A 437 21.07 -1.02 -2.44
CA PRO A 437 20.11 -2.14 -2.41
C PRO A 437 18.72 -1.76 -2.93
N GLN A 438 18.33 -0.50 -2.76
CA GLN A 438 17.05 0.06 -3.24
C GLN A 438 16.96 0.04 -4.77
N LEU A 439 18.10 0.08 -5.47
CA LEU A 439 18.20 0.10 -6.93
C LEU A 439 18.52 -1.27 -7.54
N ALA A 440 18.82 -2.28 -6.72
CA ALA A 440 19.26 -3.61 -7.18
C ALA A 440 18.19 -4.36 -8.01
N GLY A 441 16.89 -4.03 -7.82
CA GLY A 441 15.78 -4.64 -8.59
C GLY A 441 15.59 -4.07 -9.98
N PHE A 442 16.34 -3.00 -10.36
CA PHE A 442 16.24 -2.37 -11.66
C PHE A 442 17.43 -2.79 -12.52
N GLY A 443 17.18 -3.23 -13.77
CA GLY A 443 18.22 -3.29 -14.80
C GLY A 443 18.47 -1.84 -15.27
N TRP A 444 19.69 -1.34 -15.08
CA TRP A 444 20.03 0.04 -15.43
C TRP A 444 21.52 0.21 -15.69
N THR A 445 21.84 1.16 -16.54
CA THR A 445 23.21 1.56 -16.88
C THR A 445 23.44 3.00 -16.45
N LEU A 446 24.54 3.25 -15.70
CA LEU A 446 24.86 4.58 -15.18
C LEU A 446 25.94 5.25 -16.02
N GLY A 447 25.57 6.33 -16.70
CA GLY A 447 26.48 7.24 -17.38
C GLY A 447 26.87 8.40 -16.48
N VAL A 448 28.15 8.74 -16.48
CA VAL A 448 28.77 9.75 -15.63
C VAL A 448 29.36 10.88 -16.48
N GLY A 449 28.88 12.09 -16.24
CA GLY A 449 29.46 13.31 -16.82
C GLY A 449 30.58 13.88 -15.96
N ARG A 450 31.09 15.05 -16.33
CA ARG A 450 32.16 15.72 -15.59
C ARG A 450 31.60 16.43 -14.37
N ALA A 451 32.23 16.27 -13.22
CA ALA A 451 31.88 17.04 -12.02
C ALA A 451 32.25 18.54 -12.21
N GLU A 452 31.32 19.42 -11.89
CA GLU A 452 31.45 20.88 -12.08
C GLU A 452 31.16 21.62 -10.75
N ARG A 453 31.84 22.73 -10.52
CA ARG A 453 31.60 23.55 -9.31
C ARG A 453 30.30 24.34 -9.37
N SER A 454 29.80 24.60 -10.57
CA SER A 454 28.53 25.28 -10.83
C SER A 454 27.44 24.23 -11.06
N LEU A 455 26.28 24.42 -10.45
CA LEU A 455 25.10 23.58 -10.67
C LEU A 455 24.60 23.71 -12.11
N VAL A 456 24.60 24.91 -12.65
CA VAL A 456 24.20 25.17 -14.04
C VAL A 456 25.15 24.49 -15.03
N ALA A 457 26.47 24.53 -14.78
CA ALA A 457 27.44 23.82 -15.63
C ALA A 457 27.29 22.32 -15.54
N ALA A 458 27.05 21.78 -14.34
CA ALA A 458 26.78 20.36 -14.14
C ALA A 458 25.50 19.91 -14.86
N ALA A 459 24.42 20.71 -14.82
CA ALA A 459 23.19 20.37 -15.53
C ALA A 459 23.35 20.26 -17.06
N ARG A 460 24.21 21.08 -17.65
CA ARG A 460 24.61 20.95 -19.07
C ARG A 460 25.40 19.68 -19.34
N GLY A 461 26.12 19.19 -18.33
CA GLY A 461 26.85 17.92 -18.41
C GLY A 461 25.94 16.67 -18.47
N LEU A 462 24.64 16.82 -18.19
CA LEU A 462 23.67 15.73 -18.30
C LEU A 462 23.56 15.17 -19.73
N ASP A 463 23.69 16.02 -20.76
CA ASP A 463 23.65 15.54 -22.15
C ASP A 463 24.82 14.61 -22.46
N SER A 464 26.00 14.92 -21.96
CA SER A 464 27.18 14.06 -22.08
C SER A 464 27.04 12.76 -21.26
N ALA A 465 26.46 12.84 -20.06
CA ALA A 465 26.22 11.67 -19.24
C ALA A 465 25.17 10.72 -19.88
N ASP A 466 24.10 11.27 -20.47
CA ASP A 466 23.07 10.53 -21.18
C ASP A 466 23.66 9.75 -22.35
N GLN A 467 24.48 10.39 -23.13
CA GLN A 467 25.17 9.80 -24.26
C GLN A 467 26.13 8.68 -23.86
N VAL A 468 26.83 8.87 -22.72
CA VAL A 468 27.65 7.79 -22.13
C VAL A 468 26.78 6.61 -21.70
N ALA A 469 25.63 6.86 -21.05
CA ALA A 469 24.70 5.82 -20.63
C ALA A 469 24.11 5.07 -21.83
N GLU A 470 23.68 5.78 -22.87
CA GLU A 470 23.14 5.22 -24.09
C GLU A 470 24.17 4.33 -24.82
N THR A 471 25.37 4.87 -25.02
CA THR A 471 26.45 4.10 -25.64
C THR A 471 26.83 2.88 -24.81
N ALA A 472 26.94 3.03 -23.47
CA ALA A 472 27.30 1.95 -22.58
C ALA A 472 26.27 0.82 -22.58
N ALA A 473 24.97 1.13 -22.69
CA ALA A 473 23.90 0.13 -22.80
C ALA A 473 24.06 -0.79 -24.03
N THR A 474 24.71 -0.31 -25.10
CA THR A 474 25.02 -1.13 -26.30
C THR A 474 26.30 -1.98 -26.15
N LEU A 475 27.09 -1.77 -25.07
CA LEU A 475 28.34 -2.46 -24.83
C LEU A 475 28.11 -3.82 -24.11
N GLY A 476 27.59 -4.82 -24.78
CA GLY A 476 27.23 -6.13 -24.22
C GLY A 476 28.33 -6.95 -23.51
N SER A 477 29.53 -6.40 -23.24
CA SER A 477 30.66 -7.17 -22.71
C SER A 477 31.39 -6.60 -21.47
N ARG A 478 31.00 -5.44 -20.94
CA ARG A 478 31.63 -4.85 -19.76
C ARG A 478 30.58 -4.47 -18.72
N ASN A 479 30.42 -5.27 -17.71
CA ASN A 479 29.52 -4.98 -16.59
C ASN A 479 30.25 -4.09 -15.57
N LEU A 480 30.44 -2.80 -15.90
CA LEU A 480 30.99 -1.82 -14.96
C LEU A 480 29.86 -1.23 -14.10
N PRO A 481 30.11 -0.88 -12.84
CA PRO A 481 29.11 -0.28 -11.98
C PRO A 481 28.64 1.11 -12.46
N PHE A 482 29.46 1.78 -13.25
CA PHE A 482 29.17 3.04 -13.94
C PHE A 482 30.14 3.23 -15.11
N TYR A 483 29.79 4.08 -16.05
CA TYR A 483 30.57 4.35 -17.25
C TYR A 483 30.89 5.84 -17.35
N ARG A 484 32.14 6.16 -17.69
CA ARG A 484 32.61 7.49 -18.05
C ARG A 484 32.88 7.58 -19.55
N PHE A 485 33.05 8.78 -20.05
CA PHE A 485 33.42 9.01 -21.45
C PHE A 485 34.66 8.20 -21.87
N ALA A 486 35.64 8.08 -20.96
CA ALA A 486 36.84 7.29 -21.21
C ALA A 486 36.58 5.80 -21.40
N ASP A 487 35.48 5.25 -20.85
CA ASP A 487 35.14 3.83 -20.95
C ASP A 487 34.42 3.53 -22.27
N VAL A 488 33.63 4.46 -22.79
CA VAL A 488 32.94 4.33 -24.08
C VAL A 488 33.80 4.73 -25.27
N ARG A 489 34.85 5.53 -25.03
CA ARG A 489 35.91 5.88 -26.00
C ARG A 489 35.36 6.30 -27.39
N LEU A 490 35.89 5.62 -28.44
CA LEU A 490 35.50 5.90 -29.84
C LEU A 490 34.01 5.64 -30.12
N ARG A 491 33.39 4.68 -29.45
CA ARG A 491 31.94 4.42 -29.60
C ARG A 491 31.11 5.61 -29.13
N GLY A 492 31.48 6.27 -28.03
CA GLY A 492 30.83 7.49 -27.55
C GLY A 492 30.91 8.64 -28.58
N LEU A 493 32.04 8.79 -29.26
CA LEU A 493 32.20 9.77 -30.33
C LEU A 493 31.33 9.42 -31.56
N LEU A 494 31.31 8.15 -31.94
CA LEU A 494 30.50 7.69 -33.07
C LEU A 494 29.01 7.78 -32.81
N ALA A 495 28.57 7.55 -31.57
CA ALA A 495 27.18 7.76 -31.17
C ALA A 495 26.76 9.24 -31.32
N LEU A 496 27.65 10.20 -30.95
CA LEU A 496 27.47 11.64 -31.19
C LEU A 496 27.28 11.97 -32.67
N LEU A 497 28.03 11.29 -33.50
CA LEU A 497 28.05 11.50 -34.95
C LEU A 497 27.08 10.58 -35.71
N GLY A 498 26.22 9.83 -34.99
CA GLY A 498 25.35 8.80 -35.58
C GLY A 498 24.39 9.32 -36.63
N GLN A 499 23.98 10.57 -36.55
CA GLN A 499 23.13 11.25 -37.53
C GLN A 499 23.91 11.99 -38.64
N ASP A 500 25.25 12.06 -38.56
CA ASP A 500 26.04 12.75 -39.58
C ASP A 500 26.09 11.89 -40.88
N SER A 501 25.52 12.42 -41.95
CA SER A 501 25.47 11.73 -43.22
C SER A 501 26.84 11.38 -43.80
N ARG A 502 27.86 12.14 -43.46
CA ARG A 502 29.25 11.91 -43.93
C ARG A 502 29.84 10.67 -43.26
N VAL A 503 29.61 10.50 -41.95
CA VAL A 503 30.05 9.32 -41.22
C VAL A 503 29.31 8.07 -41.69
N LYS A 504 27.99 8.20 -41.94
CA LYS A 504 27.19 7.14 -42.52
C LYS A 504 27.71 6.73 -43.91
N SER A 505 27.94 7.70 -44.79
CA SER A 505 28.45 7.41 -46.14
C SER A 505 29.84 6.79 -46.10
N PHE A 506 30.73 7.26 -45.20
CA PHE A 506 32.05 6.68 -45.01
C PHE A 506 31.94 5.21 -44.55
N ALA A 507 31.17 4.93 -43.49
CA ALA A 507 31.02 3.58 -42.96
C ALA A 507 30.41 2.62 -43.99
N GLN A 508 29.41 3.09 -44.74
CA GLN A 508 28.81 2.30 -45.80
C GLN A 508 29.78 2.03 -46.97
N ALA A 509 30.61 2.99 -47.35
CA ALA A 509 31.62 2.80 -48.41
C ALA A 509 32.68 1.78 -48.01
N GLU A 510 33.23 1.89 -46.79
CA GLU A 510 34.24 0.99 -46.24
C GLU A 510 33.76 -0.47 -46.13
N LEU A 511 32.50 -0.65 -45.72
CA LEU A 511 31.91 -1.97 -45.48
C LEU A 511 31.08 -2.50 -46.67
N ALA A 512 30.85 -1.73 -47.72
CA ALA A 512 29.99 -2.10 -48.86
C ALA A 512 30.21 -3.54 -49.38
N PRO A 513 31.45 -4.00 -49.59
CA PRO A 513 31.68 -5.36 -50.08
C PRO A 513 31.27 -6.45 -49.06
N LEU A 514 31.14 -6.15 -47.78
CA LEU A 514 30.81 -7.09 -46.69
C LEU A 514 29.33 -7.07 -46.32
N LEU A 515 28.61 -6.04 -46.70
CA LEU A 515 27.18 -5.87 -46.38
C LEU A 515 26.26 -6.55 -47.43
N GLU A 516 26.83 -7.13 -48.50
CA GLU A 516 26.07 -7.89 -49.49
C GLU A 516 25.47 -9.19 -48.92
N PRO A 517 24.29 -9.62 -49.40
CA PRO A 517 23.66 -10.86 -48.95
C PRO A 517 24.61 -12.07 -49.06
N GLY A 518 24.69 -12.88 -47.99
CA GLY A 518 25.52 -14.07 -47.90
C GLY A 518 26.94 -13.85 -47.37
N ARG A 519 27.37 -12.62 -47.10
CA ARG A 519 28.73 -12.31 -46.65
C ARG A 519 28.88 -12.11 -45.13
N ALA A 520 27.90 -12.49 -44.33
CA ALA A 520 27.92 -12.37 -42.86
C ALA A 520 29.15 -13.04 -42.21
N ARG A 521 29.65 -14.16 -42.82
CA ARG A 521 30.88 -14.84 -42.32
C ARG A 521 32.15 -14.00 -42.51
N SER A 522 32.21 -13.23 -43.62
CA SER A 522 33.36 -12.35 -43.90
C SER A 522 33.32 -11.12 -42.98
N LEU A 523 32.16 -10.56 -42.74
CA LEU A 523 31.96 -9.47 -41.75
C LEU A 523 32.36 -9.91 -40.34
N GLN A 524 31.95 -11.13 -39.94
CA GLN A 524 32.36 -11.68 -38.64
C GLN A 524 33.87 -11.99 -38.60
N LEU A 525 34.50 -12.40 -39.71
CA LEU A 525 35.95 -12.57 -39.74
C LEU A 525 36.70 -11.24 -39.57
N LEU A 526 36.20 -10.16 -40.19
CA LEU A 526 36.74 -8.82 -40.04
C LEU A 526 36.65 -8.36 -38.56
N ARG A 527 35.48 -8.52 -37.94
CA ARG A 527 35.30 -8.21 -36.50
C ARG A 527 36.31 -8.93 -35.64
N ASP A 528 36.48 -10.24 -35.82
CA ASP A 528 37.39 -11.03 -35.01
C ASP A 528 38.86 -10.66 -35.29
N TYR A 529 39.23 -10.37 -36.56
CA TYR A 529 40.57 -9.92 -36.91
C TYR A 529 40.93 -8.59 -36.24
N LEU A 530 40.04 -7.62 -36.29
CA LEU A 530 40.24 -6.32 -35.66
C LEU A 530 40.23 -6.40 -34.12
N ALA A 531 39.36 -7.23 -33.54
CA ALA A 531 39.31 -7.47 -32.09
C ALA A 531 40.62 -8.08 -31.54
N HIS A 532 41.33 -8.89 -32.35
CA HIS A 532 42.63 -9.46 -31.99
C HIS A 532 43.80 -8.60 -32.43
N GLY A 533 43.57 -7.34 -32.84
CA GLY A 533 44.61 -6.40 -33.24
C GLY A 533 45.42 -6.85 -34.48
N GLY A 534 44.87 -7.72 -35.33
CA GLY A 534 45.58 -8.32 -36.46
C GLY A 534 46.51 -9.47 -36.10
N ASN A 535 46.50 -9.94 -34.83
CA ASN A 535 47.35 -11.05 -34.42
C ASN A 535 46.82 -12.40 -34.87
N MET A 536 47.39 -12.93 -35.96
CA MET A 536 47.01 -14.19 -36.59
C MET A 536 47.10 -15.41 -35.65
N SER A 537 48.01 -15.42 -34.70
CA SER A 537 48.16 -16.55 -33.77
C SER A 537 47.05 -16.59 -32.73
N SER A 538 46.73 -15.45 -32.18
CA SER A 538 45.63 -15.28 -31.21
C SER A 538 44.29 -15.58 -31.89
N LEU A 539 44.06 -15.07 -33.09
CA LEU A 539 42.82 -15.27 -33.86
C LEU A 539 42.63 -16.74 -34.26
N ALA A 540 43.72 -17.44 -34.70
CA ALA A 540 43.65 -18.86 -35.08
C ALA A 540 43.25 -19.73 -33.89
N THR A 541 43.78 -19.42 -32.68
CA THR A 541 43.40 -20.10 -31.45
C THR A 541 41.94 -19.85 -31.08
N ALA A 542 41.49 -18.61 -31.13
CA ALA A 542 40.11 -18.22 -30.79
C ALA A 542 39.07 -18.87 -31.74
N ARG A 543 39.40 -18.94 -33.01
CA ARG A 543 38.51 -19.55 -34.02
C ARG A 543 38.67 -21.06 -34.19
N LYS A 544 39.64 -21.69 -33.48
CA LYS A 544 39.95 -23.13 -33.55
C LYS A 544 40.27 -23.60 -34.98
N VAL A 545 40.99 -22.79 -35.74
CA VAL A 545 41.43 -23.11 -37.14
C VAL A 545 42.94 -23.11 -37.24
N SER A 546 43.51 -23.80 -38.26
CA SER A 546 44.91 -23.75 -38.52
C SER A 546 45.35 -22.35 -38.98
N ARG A 547 46.60 -21.95 -38.62
CA ARG A 547 47.13 -20.65 -39.07
C ARG A 547 47.09 -20.53 -40.61
N GLN A 548 47.42 -21.61 -41.34
CA GLN A 548 47.44 -21.59 -42.80
C GLN A 548 46.04 -21.37 -43.38
N ALA A 549 45.03 -22.03 -42.85
CA ALA A 549 43.63 -21.78 -43.27
C ALA A 549 43.18 -20.35 -42.97
N LEU A 550 43.60 -19.81 -41.77
CA LEU A 550 43.31 -18.43 -41.40
C LEU A 550 43.95 -17.41 -42.35
N TYR A 551 45.24 -17.61 -42.73
CA TYR A 551 45.89 -16.75 -43.71
C TYR A 551 45.14 -16.73 -45.04
N THR A 552 44.66 -17.91 -45.53
CA THR A 552 43.86 -17.98 -46.75
C THR A 552 42.53 -17.21 -46.62
N HIS A 553 41.86 -17.33 -45.46
CA HIS A 553 40.61 -16.61 -45.24
C HIS A 553 40.82 -15.10 -45.14
N VAL A 554 41.88 -14.63 -44.43
CA VAL A 554 42.20 -13.21 -44.32
C VAL A 554 42.66 -12.64 -45.67
N LYS A 555 43.40 -13.40 -46.46
CA LYS A 555 43.77 -12.99 -47.84
C LYS A 555 42.51 -12.83 -48.73
N GLY A 556 41.58 -13.77 -48.66
CA GLY A 556 40.28 -13.63 -49.36
C GLY A 556 39.46 -12.42 -48.88
N LEU A 557 39.56 -12.09 -47.61
CA LEU A 557 38.93 -10.89 -47.04
C LEU A 557 39.56 -9.59 -47.59
N GLN A 558 40.93 -9.55 -47.68
CA GLN A 558 41.67 -8.42 -48.28
C GLN A 558 41.32 -8.23 -49.78
N GLU A 559 41.28 -9.34 -50.52
CA GLU A 559 40.88 -9.32 -51.93
C GLU A 559 39.43 -8.79 -52.10
N LEU A 560 38.56 -9.14 -51.19
CA LEU A 560 37.15 -8.71 -51.19
C LEU A 560 37.01 -7.21 -50.88
N LEU A 561 37.77 -6.72 -49.89
CA LEU A 561 37.77 -5.31 -49.47
C LEU A 561 38.57 -4.43 -50.43
N GLY A 562 39.50 -4.99 -51.18
CA GLY A 562 40.45 -4.24 -52.01
C GLY A 562 41.50 -3.46 -51.22
N LEU A 563 41.68 -3.77 -49.92
CA LEU A 563 42.51 -3.03 -48.97
C LEU A 563 43.47 -3.98 -48.22
N PRO A 564 44.72 -3.57 -47.97
CA PRO A 564 45.66 -4.32 -47.10
C PRO A 564 45.27 -4.17 -45.65
N LEU A 565 44.96 -5.28 -44.95
CA LEU A 565 44.59 -5.26 -43.54
C LEU A 565 45.82 -5.10 -42.61
N GLU A 566 47.03 -5.17 -43.13
CA GLU A 566 48.27 -4.86 -42.41
C GLU A 566 48.51 -3.35 -42.29
N ASP A 567 47.92 -2.56 -43.20
CA ASP A 567 48.04 -1.11 -43.15
C ASP A 567 47.27 -0.53 -41.94
N PRO A 568 47.94 0.31 -41.12
CA PRO A 568 47.29 0.88 -39.91
C PRO A 568 46.08 1.76 -40.22
N GLU A 569 46.10 2.52 -41.32
CA GLU A 569 45.02 3.41 -41.70
C GLU A 569 43.77 2.62 -42.14
N SER A 570 43.97 1.60 -42.98
CA SER A 570 42.91 0.68 -43.38
C SER A 570 42.24 -0.02 -42.20
N ARG A 571 43.06 -0.49 -41.22
CA ARG A 571 42.53 -1.09 -39.99
C ARG A 571 41.74 -0.09 -39.16
N ALA A 572 42.20 1.12 -39.02
CA ALA A 572 41.52 2.17 -38.24
C ALA A 572 40.17 2.55 -38.93
N SER A 573 40.18 2.74 -40.26
CA SER A 573 38.99 3.03 -41.04
C SER A 573 37.94 1.94 -40.93
N LEU A 574 38.32 0.69 -41.12
CA LEU A 574 37.42 -0.45 -40.98
C LEU A 574 36.91 -0.64 -39.52
N MET A 575 37.76 -0.35 -38.53
CA MET A 575 37.31 -0.37 -37.11
C MET A 575 36.25 0.69 -36.86
N VAL A 576 36.46 1.93 -37.31
CA VAL A 576 35.50 3.01 -37.19
C VAL A 576 34.20 2.68 -37.89
N ALA A 577 34.27 2.17 -39.12
CA ALA A 577 33.11 1.76 -39.92
C ALA A 577 32.28 0.65 -39.23
N LEU A 578 32.95 -0.38 -38.69
CA LEU A 578 32.28 -1.45 -37.95
C LEU A 578 31.64 -0.96 -36.64
N LEU A 579 32.35 -0.13 -35.88
CA LEU A 579 31.78 0.42 -34.65
C LEU A 579 30.55 1.27 -34.92
N TRP A 580 30.57 2.04 -35.99
CA TRP A 580 29.40 2.83 -36.41
C TRP A 580 28.23 1.93 -36.88
N HIS A 581 28.52 0.90 -37.68
CA HIS A 581 27.52 -0.06 -38.12
C HIS A 581 26.85 -0.80 -36.96
N ASP A 582 27.64 -1.24 -35.98
CA ASP A 582 27.13 -1.89 -34.78
C ASP A 582 26.25 -0.97 -33.90
N LEU A 583 26.47 0.36 -33.92
CA LEU A 583 25.65 1.35 -33.24
C LEU A 583 24.36 1.70 -34.01
N ALA A 584 24.38 1.56 -35.36
CA ALA A 584 23.23 1.86 -36.20
C ALA A 584 22.23 0.71 -36.29
N ASP A 585 22.64 -0.52 -36.00
CA ASP A 585 21.81 -1.73 -36.02
C ASP A 585 21.07 -1.99 -34.68
N VAL A 586 21.26 -1.14 -33.65
CA VAL A 586 20.57 -1.17 -32.37
C VAL A 586 19.43 -0.15 -32.36
#